data_05a10350cae3fc5dfcdca22f7104a673
#
_entry.id   05a10350cae3fc5dfcdca22f7104a673
#
_cell.length_a   1.000
_cell.length_b   1.000
_cell.length_c   1.000
_cell.angle_alpha   90.00
_cell.angle_beta   90.00
_cell.angle_gamma   90.00
#
_symmetry.space_group_name_H-M   'P 1'
#
loop_
_entity.id
_entity.type
_entity.pdbx_description
1 polymer ?
#
loop_
_entity_poly.entity_id
_entity_poly.type
_entity_poly.pdbx_seq_one_letter_code
_entity_poly.pdbx_strand_id
1 'polypeptide(L)'
;IPASEWQQLDKGIRQRVTALNAFLHDIYHEQHILKAGVIPAAQVLANAQYQPCMQGVDLHRKTYAHITGVDMIRNHDGSYYVLEDNLRTPSGVSYMLENRKMMMRLFPELFRQQRIAPVERYPALLLQTLRESSPVDNPNVVVMTPGRFNSAYFEHSFLAQQMGVELVESADLMV
;
A
#
# COMPACT_ATOMS: atom_id res chain seq x y z
N ILE A 1 -13.07 11.94 10.43
CA ILE A 1 -12.44 13.01 9.63
C ILE A 1 -13.54 13.61 8.77
N PRO A 2 -13.79 14.95 8.83
CA PRO A 2 -14.73 15.63 7.95
C PRO A 2 -14.35 15.51 6.47
N ALA A 3 -15.35 15.59 5.58
CA ALA A 3 -15.13 15.42 4.14
C ALA A 3 -14.13 16.44 3.55
N SER A 4 -14.18 17.68 4.01
CA SER A 4 -13.24 18.73 3.58
C SER A 4 -11.80 18.44 3.98
N GLU A 5 -11.58 18.00 5.22
CA GLU A 5 -10.24 17.58 5.69
C GLU A 5 -9.77 16.34 4.90
N TRP A 6 -10.66 15.38 4.66
CA TRP A 6 -10.33 14.19 3.88
C TRP A 6 -9.91 14.52 2.45
N GLN A 7 -10.60 15.46 1.77
CA GLN A 7 -10.21 15.89 0.42
C GLN A 7 -8.79 16.49 0.39
N GLN A 8 -8.44 17.27 1.40
CA GLN A 8 -7.09 17.84 1.51
C GLN A 8 -6.06 16.73 1.75
N LEU A 9 -6.35 15.77 2.64
CA LEU A 9 -5.49 14.63 2.93
C LEU A 9 -5.29 13.76 1.68
N ASP A 10 -6.36 13.40 0.98
CA ASP A 10 -6.30 12.58 -0.25
C ASP A 10 -5.41 13.24 -1.30
N LYS A 11 -5.56 14.56 -1.52
CA LYS A 11 -4.71 15.31 -2.44
C LYS A 11 -3.23 15.27 -2.04
N GLY A 12 -2.95 15.49 -0.75
CA GLY A 12 -1.58 15.47 -0.22
C GLY A 12 -0.94 14.08 -0.29
N ILE A 13 -1.69 13.03 0.07
CA ILE A 13 -1.23 11.64 -0.01
C ILE A 13 -0.95 11.25 -1.46
N ARG A 14 -1.82 11.58 -2.40
CA ARG A 14 -1.58 11.31 -3.83
C ARG A 14 -0.31 11.98 -4.35
N GLN A 15 -0.11 13.26 -4.01
CA GLN A 15 1.12 13.97 -4.36
C GLN A 15 2.35 13.28 -3.79
N ARG A 16 2.30 12.89 -2.51
CA ARG A 16 3.40 12.22 -1.82
C ARG A 16 3.74 10.87 -2.44
N VAL A 17 2.75 10.03 -2.64
CA VAL A 17 2.92 8.70 -3.25
C VAL A 17 3.47 8.80 -4.68
N THR A 18 3.01 9.78 -5.46
CA THR A 18 3.55 10.05 -6.79
C THR A 18 5.02 10.45 -6.72
N ALA A 19 5.39 11.35 -5.80
CA ALA A 19 6.78 11.76 -5.61
C ALA A 19 7.68 10.60 -5.16
N LEU A 20 7.19 9.74 -4.25
CA LEU A 20 7.93 8.56 -3.80
C LEU A 20 8.17 7.53 -4.93
N ASN A 21 7.16 7.28 -5.77
CA ASN A 21 7.34 6.42 -6.95
C ASN A 21 8.31 7.06 -7.97
N ALA A 22 8.26 8.37 -8.19
CA ALA A 22 9.20 9.08 -9.04
C ALA A 22 10.63 9.00 -8.48
N PHE A 23 10.81 9.13 -7.17
CA PHE A 23 12.10 8.94 -6.51
C PHE A 23 12.64 7.52 -6.71
N LEU A 24 11.81 6.50 -6.50
CA LEU A 24 12.20 5.10 -6.72
C LEU A 24 12.60 4.85 -8.18
N HIS A 25 11.85 5.41 -9.13
CA HIS A 25 12.23 5.34 -10.54
C HIS A 25 13.60 5.99 -10.79
N ASP A 26 13.80 7.21 -10.30
CA ASP A 26 15.05 7.94 -10.51
C ASP A 26 16.29 7.23 -9.96
N ILE A 27 16.21 6.69 -8.73
CA ILE A 27 17.38 6.02 -8.11
C ILE A 27 17.77 4.70 -8.80
N TYR A 28 16.85 4.05 -9.50
CA TYR A 28 17.12 2.85 -10.28
C TYR A 28 17.45 3.12 -11.76
N HIS A 29 17.37 4.38 -12.21
CA HIS A 29 17.65 4.79 -13.59
C HIS A 29 18.69 5.91 -13.64
N GLU A 30 18.24 7.13 -13.86
CA GLU A 30 19.13 8.26 -14.14
C GLU A 30 19.86 8.81 -12.91
N GLN A 31 19.33 8.57 -11.70
CA GLN A 31 19.92 9.03 -10.43
C GLN A 31 20.11 10.56 -10.36
N HIS A 32 19.19 11.32 -10.95
CA HIS A 32 19.29 12.78 -10.99
C HIS A 32 19.35 13.40 -9.59
N ILE A 33 18.52 12.90 -8.65
CA ILE A 33 18.47 13.41 -7.28
C ILE A 33 19.78 13.17 -6.52
N LEU A 34 20.48 12.05 -6.81
CA LEU A 34 21.78 11.73 -6.23
C LEU A 34 22.88 12.58 -6.87
N LYS A 35 22.89 12.72 -8.21
CA LYS A 35 23.83 13.56 -8.95
C LYS A 35 23.72 15.03 -8.59
N ALA A 36 22.51 15.50 -8.28
CA ALA A 36 22.26 16.85 -7.80
C ALA A 36 22.69 17.08 -6.35
N GLY A 37 23.09 16.03 -5.61
CA GLY A 37 23.51 16.13 -4.21
C GLY A 37 22.38 16.44 -3.22
N VAL A 38 21.12 16.30 -3.64
CA VAL A 38 19.95 16.51 -2.75
C VAL A 38 19.91 15.45 -1.66
N ILE A 39 20.26 14.21 -2.01
CA ILE A 39 20.44 13.10 -1.08
C ILE A 39 21.83 12.52 -1.30
N PRO A 40 22.62 12.26 -0.23
CA PRO A 40 23.90 11.61 -0.35
C PRO A 40 23.77 10.22 -1.00
N ALA A 41 24.49 9.99 -2.10
CA ALA A 41 24.41 8.74 -2.85
C ALA A 41 24.67 7.50 -1.97
N ALA A 42 25.60 7.60 -1.01
CA ALA A 42 25.91 6.51 -0.09
C ALA A 42 24.70 6.09 0.78
N GLN A 43 23.81 7.01 1.15
CA GLN A 43 22.61 6.67 1.93
C GLN A 43 21.64 5.77 1.15
N VAL A 44 21.61 5.91 -0.16
CA VAL A 44 20.74 5.12 -1.04
C VAL A 44 21.45 3.86 -1.51
N LEU A 45 22.61 4.02 -2.17
CA LEU A 45 23.26 2.91 -2.87
C LEU A 45 23.93 1.89 -1.94
N ALA A 46 24.34 2.31 -0.72
CA ALA A 46 24.87 1.42 0.29
C ALA A 46 23.79 0.88 1.26
N ASN A 47 22.53 1.26 1.07
CA ASN A 47 21.44 0.76 1.91
C ASN A 47 21.18 -0.72 1.62
N ALA A 48 21.05 -1.54 2.66
CA ALA A 48 20.78 -2.97 2.54
C ALA A 48 19.46 -3.31 1.83
N GLN A 49 18.52 -2.36 1.75
CA GLN A 49 17.25 -2.51 1.03
C GLN A 49 17.33 -2.10 -0.45
N TYR A 50 18.43 -1.46 -0.87
CA TYR A 50 18.64 -1.17 -2.29
C TYR A 50 18.83 -2.48 -3.05
N GLN A 51 18.11 -2.63 -4.17
CA GLN A 51 18.12 -3.85 -4.96
C GLN A 51 18.85 -3.62 -6.29
N PRO A 52 20.16 -3.90 -6.39
CA PRO A 52 20.94 -3.65 -7.60
C PRO A 52 20.38 -4.32 -8.87
N CYS A 53 19.68 -5.46 -8.71
CA CYS A 53 19.03 -6.16 -9.82
C CYS A 53 17.89 -5.38 -10.47
N MET A 54 17.37 -4.35 -9.79
CA MET A 54 16.33 -3.46 -10.33
C MET A 54 16.87 -2.29 -11.12
N GLN A 55 18.19 -2.12 -11.19
CA GLN A 55 18.80 -1.01 -11.94
C GLN A 55 18.51 -1.13 -13.42
N GLY A 56 17.93 -0.10 -14.01
CA GLY A 56 17.56 -0.04 -15.41
C GLY A 56 16.33 -0.90 -15.79
N VAL A 57 15.62 -1.47 -14.81
CA VAL A 57 14.41 -2.25 -15.07
C VAL A 57 13.19 -1.32 -15.16
N ASP A 58 12.57 -1.28 -16.34
CA ASP A 58 11.34 -0.53 -16.57
C ASP A 58 10.14 -1.30 -16.04
N LEU A 59 9.51 -0.78 -14.98
CA LEU A 59 8.28 -1.32 -14.45
C LEU A 59 7.05 -0.76 -15.18
N HIS A 60 6.02 -1.58 -15.30
CA HIS A 60 4.75 -1.16 -15.85
C HIS A 60 4.21 0.08 -15.12
N ARG A 61 3.87 1.13 -15.89
CA ARG A 61 3.42 2.43 -15.36
C ARG A 61 4.39 3.12 -14.39
N LYS A 62 5.65 2.68 -14.31
CA LYS A 62 6.66 3.19 -13.37
C LYS A 62 6.19 3.16 -11.91
N THR A 63 5.38 2.16 -11.55
CA THR A 63 4.85 1.98 -10.20
C THR A 63 5.71 0.98 -9.45
N TYR A 64 6.43 1.44 -8.44
CA TYR A 64 7.31 0.66 -7.56
C TYR A 64 6.60 0.27 -6.26
N ALA A 65 5.84 1.20 -5.68
CA ALA A 65 5.04 0.97 -4.49
C ALA A 65 3.56 0.99 -4.88
N HIS A 66 2.95 -0.20 -4.97
CA HIS A 66 1.55 -0.36 -5.36
C HIS A 66 0.59 -0.11 -4.20
N ILE A 67 1.02 -0.47 -2.98
CA ILE A 67 0.29 -0.25 -1.74
C ILE A 67 1.21 0.55 -0.82
N THR A 68 0.68 1.63 -0.28
CA THR A 68 1.42 2.52 0.63
C THR A 68 0.63 2.72 1.92
N GLY A 69 1.31 2.58 3.05
CA GLY A 69 0.78 2.95 4.37
C GLY A 69 1.44 4.25 4.82
N VAL A 70 0.71 5.34 4.78
CA VAL A 70 1.20 6.65 5.21
C VAL A 70 0.70 6.92 6.62
N ASP A 71 1.59 6.91 7.60
CA ASP A 71 1.24 7.18 8.99
C ASP A 71 1.15 8.69 9.23
N MET A 72 0.02 9.12 9.77
CA MET A 72 -0.29 10.53 9.93
C MET A 72 -0.75 10.85 11.34
N ILE A 73 -0.37 12.02 11.81
CA ILE A 73 -0.84 12.58 13.07
C ILE A 73 -1.55 13.91 12.84
N ARG A 74 -2.66 14.13 13.56
CA ARG A 74 -3.34 15.43 13.62
C ARG A 74 -2.82 16.20 14.81
N ASN A 75 -2.26 17.37 14.57
CA ASN A 75 -1.77 18.28 15.61
C ASN A 75 -2.91 19.08 16.26
N HIS A 76 -2.58 19.81 17.33
CA HIS A 76 -3.52 20.63 18.11
C HIS A 76 -4.16 21.77 17.28
N ASP A 77 -3.44 22.31 16.31
CA ASP A 77 -3.92 23.35 15.39
C ASP A 77 -4.79 22.81 14.26
N GLY A 78 -5.01 21.48 14.22
CA GLY A 78 -5.75 20.81 13.18
C GLY A 78 -4.95 20.42 11.94
N SER A 79 -3.66 20.77 11.88
CA SER A 79 -2.75 20.37 10.79
C SER A 79 -2.45 18.87 10.84
N TYR A 80 -2.19 18.28 9.68
CA TYR A 80 -1.76 16.88 9.55
C TYR A 80 -0.29 16.81 9.19
N TYR A 81 0.43 15.93 9.87
CA TYR A 81 1.83 15.65 9.61
C TYR A 81 2.00 14.17 9.29
N VAL A 82 2.88 13.87 8.34
CA VAL A 82 3.29 12.50 8.05
C VAL A 82 4.41 12.13 9.01
N LEU A 83 4.28 10.99 9.67
CA LEU A 83 5.30 10.41 10.53
C LEU A 83 6.24 9.50 9.73
N GLU A 84 5.67 8.58 8.94
CA GLU A 84 6.44 7.67 8.09
C GLU A 84 5.64 7.21 6.87
N ASP A 85 6.37 6.62 5.92
CA ASP A 85 5.81 5.98 4.74
C ASP A 85 6.20 4.50 4.73
N ASN A 86 5.22 3.62 4.87
CA ASN A 86 5.40 2.19 4.71
C ASN A 86 5.16 1.82 3.24
N LEU A 87 6.24 1.65 2.47
CA LEU A 87 6.16 1.40 1.02
C LEU A 87 6.35 -0.08 0.65
N ARG A 88 6.86 -0.89 1.57
CA ARG A 88 7.20 -2.27 1.27
C ARG A 88 6.10 -3.25 1.65
N THR A 89 5.68 -3.24 2.90
CA THR A 89 4.72 -4.19 3.46
C THR A 89 3.77 -3.51 4.44
N PRO A 90 2.96 -2.53 4.00
CA PRO A 90 1.94 -1.95 4.89
C PRO A 90 0.94 -3.03 5.30
N SER A 91 0.51 -2.98 6.55
CA SER A 91 -0.41 -3.95 7.15
C SER A 91 -1.55 -3.26 7.89
N GLY A 92 -2.54 -4.03 8.37
CA GLY A 92 -3.61 -3.53 9.22
C GLY A 92 -4.93 -3.22 8.51
N VAL A 93 -5.00 -3.29 7.18
CA VAL A 93 -6.23 -2.97 6.45
C VAL A 93 -7.36 -3.97 6.71
N SER A 94 -7.05 -5.23 6.96
CA SER A 94 -8.01 -6.26 7.34
C SER A 94 -8.73 -5.90 8.65
N TYR A 95 -7.99 -5.41 9.62
CA TYR A 95 -8.55 -4.94 10.89
C TYR A 95 -9.41 -3.69 10.72
N MET A 96 -9.03 -2.78 9.85
CA MET A 96 -9.84 -1.60 9.51
C MET A 96 -11.18 -2.02 8.89
N LEU A 97 -11.18 -3.00 7.98
CA LEU A 97 -12.38 -3.53 7.34
C LEU A 97 -13.29 -4.24 8.36
N GLU A 98 -12.73 -5.06 9.25
CA GLU A 98 -13.49 -5.72 10.32
C GLU A 98 -14.04 -4.72 11.33
N ASN A 99 -13.24 -3.73 11.76
CA ASN A 99 -13.71 -2.65 12.62
C ASN A 99 -14.90 -1.91 11.99
N ARG A 100 -14.85 -1.62 10.69
CA ARG A 100 -15.96 -0.98 9.97
C ARG A 100 -17.23 -1.83 10.05
N LYS A 101 -17.14 -3.14 9.83
CA LYS A 101 -18.27 -4.07 9.94
C LYS A 101 -18.83 -4.09 11.36
N MET A 102 -17.97 -4.16 12.36
CA MET A 102 -18.37 -4.11 13.76
C MET A 102 -19.06 -2.81 14.13
N MET A 103 -18.52 -1.67 13.73
CA MET A 103 -19.10 -0.36 13.95
C MET A 103 -20.50 -0.24 13.34
N MET A 104 -20.68 -0.73 12.11
CA MET A 104 -22.00 -0.74 11.45
C MET A 104 -23.04 -1.59 12.20
N ARG A 105 -22.63 -2.69 12.83
CA ARG A 105 -23.50 -3.55 13.63
C ARG A 105 -23.83 -2.95 14.99
N LEU A 106 -22.84 -2.34 15.64
CA LEU A 106 -23.01 -1.78 16.99
C LEU A 106 -23.71 -0.41 16.97
N PHE A 107 -23.49 0.38 15.92
CA PHE A 107 -23.99 1.76 15.82
C PHE A 107 -24.72 2.03 14.49
N PRO A 108 -25.75 1.24 14.15
CA PRO A 108 -26.45 1.38 12.85
C PRO A 108 -27.09 2.75 12.68
N GLU A 109 -27.57 3.37 13.77
CA GLU A 109 -28.15 4.72 13.75
C GLU A 109 -27.12 5.77 13.32
N LEU A 110 -25.88 5.68 13.79
CA LEU A 110 -24.81 6.58 13.41
C LEU A 110 -24.56 6.53 11.90
N PHE A 111 -24.57 5.35 11.32
CA PHE A 111 -24.36 5.16 9.88
C PHE A 111 -25.55 5.62 9.03
N ARG A 112 -26.78 5.61 9.58
CA ARG A 112 -27.95 6.18 8.92
C ARG A 112 -27.94 7.70 8.94
N GLN A 113 -27.49 8.29 10.04
CA GLN A 113 -27.48 9.75 10.22
C GLN A 113 -26.29 10.44 9.55
N GLN A 114 -25.18 9.72 9.40
CA GLN A 114 -23.94 10.27 8.86
C GLN A 114 -23.61 9.63 7.49
N ARG A 115 -23.21 10.46 6.54
CA ARG A 115 -22.66 9.98 5.26
C ARG A 115 -21.21 9.53 5.45
N ILE A 116 -21.04 8.28 5.86
CA ILE A 116 -19.72 7.68 6.06
C ILE A 116 -19.27 7.02 4.75
N ALA A 117 -18.10 7.40 4.26
CA ALA A 117 -17.55 6.84 3.03
C ALA A 117 -17.34 5.31 3.14
N PRO A 118 -17.71 4.54 2.10
CA PRO A 118 -17.54 3.09 2.10
C PRO A 118 -16.06 2.72 1.99
N VAL A 119 -15.69 1.58 2.57
CA VAL A 119 -14.32 1.02 2.53
C VAL A 119 -14.30 -0.41 1.97
N GLU A 120 -15.44 -0.99 1.73
CA GLU A 120 -15.65 -2.40 1.37
C GLU A 120 -15.03 -2.75 0.00
N ARG A 121 -14.76 -1.74 -0.82
CA ARG A 121 -14.17 -1.92 -2.15
C ARG A 121 -12.66 -2.19 -2.12
N TYR A 122 -12.01 -2.05 -0.96
CA TYR A 122 -10.57 -2.20 -0.86
C TYR A 122 -10.05 -3.53 -1.43
N PRO A 123 -10.60 -4.71 -1.07
CA PRO A 123 -10.10 -5.98 -1.62
C PRO A 123 -10.24 -6.09 -3.14
N ALA A 124 -11.33 -5.58 -3.70
CA ALA A 124 -11.53 -5.57 -5.15
C ALA A 124 -10.51 -4.65 -5.86
N LEU A 125 -10.23 -3.49 -5.28
CA LEU A 125 -9.22 -2.56 -5.81
C LEU A 125 -7.81 -3.15 -5.68
N LEU A 126 -7.51 -3.84 -4.58
CA LEU A 126 -6.23 -4.54 -4.40
C LEU A 126 -6.05 -5.61 -5.48
N LEU A 127 -7.05 -6.45 -5.70
CA LEU A 127 -7.01 -7.46 -6.74
C LEU A 127 -6.82 -6.86 -8.14
N GLN A 128 -7.54 -5.76 -8.43
CA GLN A 128 -7.37 -5.03 -9.68
C GLN A 128 -5.93 -4.51 -9.82
N THR A 129 -5.37 -3.89 -8.78
CA THR A 129 -4.00 -3.38 -8.78
C THR A 129 -2.99 -4.49 -9.06
N LEU A 130 -3.15 -5.65 -8.42
CA LEU A 130 -2.27 -6.80 -8.63
C LEU A 130 -2.35 -7.33 -10.07
N ARG A 131 -3.56 -7.44 -10.63
CA ARG A 131 -3.76 -7.83 -12.04
C ARG A 131 -3.13 -6.85 -13.01
N GLU A 132 -3.33 -5.55 -12.77
CA GLU A 132 -2.77 -4.49 -13.62
C GLU A 132 -1.24 -4.36 -13.51
N SER A 133 -0.63 -4.92 -12.48
CA SER A 133 0.83 -4.94 -12.30
C SER A 133 1.52 -6.05 -13.10
N SER A 134 0.75 -7.02 -13.58
CA SER A 134 1.26 -8.13 -14.37
C SER A 134 1.43 -7.73 -15.85
N PRO A 135 2.48 -8.20 -16.52
CA PRO A 135 2.67 -8.00 -17.95
C PRO A 135 1.81 -8.94 -18.82
N VAL A 136 1.15 -9.93 -18.20
CA VAL A 136 0.31 -10.91 -18.94
C VAL A 136 -1.17 -10.60 -18.78
N ASP A 137 -1.94 -10.91 -19.79
CA ASP A 137 -3.40 -10.80 -19.75
C ASP A 137 -3.99 -11.85 -18.80
N ASN A 138 -4.95 -11.41 -17.98
CA ASN A 138 -5.67 -12.25 -17.01
C ASN A 138 -4.75 -13.11 -16.11
N PRO A 139 -3.85 -12.50 -15.34
CA PRO A 139 -2.90 -13.21 -14.50
C PRO A 139 -3.60 -13.95 -13.35
N ASN A 140 -3.05 -15.10 -12.99
CA ASN A 140 -3.44 -15.77 -11.76
C ASN A 140 -2.82 -15.04 -10.56
N VAL A 141 -3.66 -14.55 -9.66
CA VAL A 141 -3.25 -13.82 -8.46
C VAL A 141 -3.43 -14.72 -7.25
N VAL A 142 -2.41 -14.85 -6.43
CA VAL A 142 -2.44 -15.60 -5.17
C VAL A 142 -1.94 -14.74 -4.01
N VAL A 143 -2.31 -15.10 -2.79
CA VAL A 143 -1.69 -14.54 -1.58
C VAL A 143 -0.75 -15.59 -1.01
N MET A 144 0.54 -15.28 -0.97
CA MET A 144 1.53 -16.17 -0.36
C MET A 144 1.68 -15.87 1.13
N THR A 145 1.67 -16.91 1.95
CA THR A 145 1.86 -16.82 3.40
C THR A 145 3.00 -17.73 3.86
N PRO A 146 3.77 -17.33 4.90
CA PRO A 146 4.69 -18.23 5.58
C PRO A 146 4.01 -19.29 6.44
N GLY A 147 2.68 -19.33 6.46
CA GLY A 147 1.88 -20.31 7.17
C GLY A 147 1.27 -19.80 8.48
N ARG A 148 0.49 -20.68 9.11
CA ARG A 148 -0.40 -20.38 10.25
C ARG A 148 0.28 -19.84 11.52
N PHE A 149 1.58 -19.98 11.63
CA PHE A 149 2.35 -19.47 12.78
C PHE A 149 2.87 -18.04 12.57
N ASN A 150 2.66 -17.47 11.39
CA ASN A 150 3.03 -16.08 11.12
C ASN A 150 2.04 -15.12 11.80
N SER A 151 2.55 -14.05 12.40
CA SER A 151 1.73 -13.05 13.09
C SER A 151 0.70 -12.36 12.20
N ALA A 152 0.98 -12.25 10.90
CA ALA A 152 0.10 -11.65 9.90
C ALA A 152 -0.82 -12.67 9.20
N TYR A 153 -0.84 -13.95 9.64
CA TYR A 153 -1.63 -15.00 8.97
C TYR A 153 -3.12 -14.65 8.85
N PHE A 154 -3.68 -14.02 9.89
CA PHE A 154 -5.07 -13.53 9.82
C PHE A 154 -5.27 -12.58 8.64
N GLU A 155 -4.38 -11.59 8.45
CA GLU A 155 -4.51 -10.65 7.34
C GLU A 155 -4.34 -11.34 5.98
N HIS A 156 -3.38 -12.28 5.87
CA HIS A 156 -3.18 -13.02 4.64
C HIS A 156 -4.42 -13.82 4.24
N SER A 157 -4.98 -14.60 5.17
CA SER A 157 -6.18 -15.40 4.94
C SER A 157 -7.42 -14.54 4.69
N PHE A 158 -7.58 -13.46 5.45
CA PHE A 158 -8.68 -12.52 5.28
C PHE A 158 -8.66 -11.87 3.89
N LEU A 159 -7.52 -11.33 3.47
CA LEU A 159 -7.42 -10.67 2.17
C LEU A 159 -7.57 -11.64 1.01
N ALA A 160 -6.99 -12.84 1.09
CA ALA A 160 -7.18 -13.89 0.10
C ALA A 160 -8.68 -14.22 -0.07
N GLN A 161 -9.38 -14.44 1.04
CA GLN A 161 -10.81 -14.71 1.05
C GLN A 161 -11.63 -13.55 0.48
N GLN A 162 -11.34 -12.30 0.87
CA GLN A 162 -12.07 -11.12 0.41
C GLN A 162 -11.83 -10.81 -1.08
N MET A 163 -10.65 -11.12 -1.58
CA MET A 163 -10.32 -10.99 -3.01
C MET A 163 -10.83 -12.17 -3.85
N GLY A 164 -11.16 -13.30 -3.21
CA GLY A 164 -11.54 -14.54 -3.91
C GLY A 164 -10.37 -15.19 -4.63
N VAL A 165 -9.17 -15.13 -4.04
CA VAL A 165 -7.94 -15.74 -4.56
C VAL A 165 -7.42 -16.80 -3.60
N GLU A 166 -6.55 -17.69 -4.11
CA GLU A 166 -5.95 -18.74 -3.30
C GLU A 166 -4.95 -18.18 -2.29
N LEU A 167 -4.95 -18.79 -1.10
CA LEU A 167 -3.91 -18.60 -0.09
C LEU A 167 -2.94 -19.77 -0.24
N VAL A 168 -1.68 -19.47 -0.53
CA VAL A 168 -0.63 -20.48 -0.82
C VAL A 168 0.56 -20.33 0.11
N GLU A 169 1.24 -21.45 0.37
CA GLU A 169 2.56 -21.49 1.01
C GLU A 169 3.64 -21.73 -0.06
N SER A 170 4.90 -21.55 0.30
CA SER A 170 6.01 -21.71 -0.66
C SER A 170 6.07 -23.09 -1.30
N ALA A 171 5.60 -24.12 -0.61
CA ALA A 171 5.55 -25.49 -1.12
C ALA A 171 4.50 -25.72 -2.22
N ASP A 172 3.52 -24.82 -2.32
CA ASP A 172 2.43 -24.88 -3.32
C ASP A 172 2.85 -24.25 -4.66
N LEU A 173 4.00 -23.57 -4.68
CA LEU A 173 4.51 -22.90 -5.86
C LEU A 173 5.54 -23.78 -6.57
N MET A 174 5.35 -24.00 -7.86
CA MET A 174 6.34 -24.63 -8.74
C MET A 174 6.94 -23.57 -9.67
N VAL A 175 8.25 -23.63 -9.86
CA VAL A 175 9.02 -22.79 -10.78
C VAL A 175 9.36 -23.61 -12.01
#